data_5061c578c536df318bacf75c37361ab2
#
_entry.id   5061c578c536df318bacf75c37361ab2
#
_cell.length_a   1.000
_cell.length_b   1.000
_cell.length_c   1.000
_cell.angle_alpha   90.00
_cell.angle_beta   90.00
_cell.angle_gamma   90.00
#
_symmetry.space_group_name_H-M   'P 1'
#
loop_
_entity.id
_entity.type
_entity.pdbx_description
1 polymer ?
#
loop_
_entity_poly.entity_id
_entity_poly.type
_entity_poly.pdbx_seq_one_letter_code
_entity_poly.pdbx_strand_id
1 'polypeptide(L)'
;MTCIRNSIFTTRRSPHSIYNLLFIILLFGHSSLVAALGSQEAENRVRYEASHESMGTVFTVAVYGQERSFLAEVVEQVFEEVDRLDEQMSNYKPDSELSAINREAASHPAVVEPGLFHLLEISVHRSEETDGAFDITVGPLIKSWGFFRGRGRLPTGAEISQVLKRVGYQHLKLDAEHRTIRFDDPGIDLDLGGIAKGYAVDRAVDILRSNGITSALVSSGTSSIYALGSPPGARGWKITVRDPYDGHKPADVIHLQNYSLSTSGSYEKFFRIGGKNYCHIMNPHTGWPVQGVLSTVVLAATGTDTDGHSAGCFVMGVERTRKYLAAHPNIAVIFYLPTEAPAKYKRILLRSDSYGLPADSIVEIDR
;
A
#
# COMPACT_ATOMS: atom_id res chain seq x y z
N MET A 1 -91.22 1.40 36.11
CA MET A 1 -90.69 2.59 36.84
C MET A 1 -89.20 2.46 36.86
N THR A 2 -88.50 3.05 35.93
CA THR A 2 -87.03 3.05 35.94
C THR A 2 -86.55 4.31 35.15
N CYS A 3 -85.86 5.15 35.85
CA CYS A 3 -85.40 6.45 35.49
C CYS A 3 -84.08 6.30 34.63
N ILE A 4 -84.06 6.86 33.42
CA ILE A 4 -82.84 6.92 32.57
C ILE A 4 -82.15 8.21 32.82
N ARG A 5 -80.89 8.19 33.29
CA ARG A 5 -79.99 9.33 33.37
C ARG A 5 -79.05 9.41 32.16
N ASN A 6 -79.22 10.44 31.37
CA ASN A 6 -78.26 10.81 30.30
C ASN A 6 -76.99 11.40 30.92
N SER A 7 -75.82 10.86 30.54
CA SER A 7 -74.52 11.39 30.90
C SER A 7 -73.86 11.98 29.63
N ILE A 8 -73.66 13.26 29.62
CA ILE A 8 -72.99 14.02 28.54
C ILE A 8 -71.48 13.97 28.81
N PHE A 9 -70.72 13.30 27.96
CA PHE A 9 -69.23 13.34 27.98
C PHE A 9 -68.77 14.51 27.12
N THR A 10 -68.21 15.55 27.73
CA THR A 10 -67.46 16.62 27.10
C THR A 10 -65.98 16.18 26.98
N THR A 11 -65.49 15.92 25.80
CA THR A 11 -64.06 15.66 25.50
C THR A 11 -63.31 16.99 25.51
N ARG A 12 -62.51 17.23 26.52
CA ARG A 12 -61.49 18.28 26.57
C ARG A 12 -60.33 17.86 25.64
N ARG A 13 -60.15 18.53 24.51
CA ARG A 13 -58.94 18.44 23.71
C ARG A 13 -57.79 19.17 24.43
N SER A 14 -56.69 18.48 24.73
CA SER A 14 -55.52 19.06 25.33
C SER A 14 -54.66 19.78 24.24
N PRO A 15 -54.01 20.94 24.54
CA PRO A 15 -53.25 21.71 23.57
C PRO A 15 -51.86 21.10 23.24
N HIS A 16 -51.48 19.95 23.80
CA HIS A 16 -50.17 19.35 23.56
C HIS A 16 -50.00 18.57 22.23
N SER A 17 -51.09 18.36 21.48
CA SER A 17 -51.05 17.60 20.21
C SER A 17 -50.51 18.40 19.02
N ILE A 18 -50.57 19.74 19.05
CA ILE A 18 -50.15 20.61 17.93
C ILE A 18 -48.61 20.81 17.96
N TYR A 19 -48.00 20.87 19.14
CA TYR A 19 -46.55 21.07 19.26
C TYR A 19 -45.73 19.84 18.86
N ASN A 20 -46.28 18.64 19.11
CA ASN A 20 -45.59 17.38 18.67
C ASN A 20 -45.60 17.20 17.14
N LEU A 21 -46.64 17.68 16.44
CA LEU A 21 -46.70 17.56 14.99
C LEU A 21 -45.75 18.55 14.30
N LEU A 22 -45.58 19.77 14.84
CA LEU A 22 -44.63 20.78 14.31
C LEU A 22 -43.18 20.36 14.57
N PHE A 23 -42.87 19.70 15.67
CA PHE A 23 -41.50 19.23 15.97
C PHE A 23 -41.06 18.05 15.09
N ILE A 24 -41.98 17.14 14.74
CA ILE A 24 -41.75 16.03 13.81
C ILE A 24 -41.55 16.55 12.39
N ILE A 25 -42.30 17.52 11.93
CA ILE A 25 -42.15 18.13 10.57
C ILE A 25 -40.81 18.88 10.46
N LEU A 26 -40.35 19.58 11.51
CA LEU A 26 -39.04 20.22 11.55
C LEU A 26 -37.88 19.22 11.50
N LEU A 27 -37.97 18.09 12.20
CA LEU A 27 -36.94 17.03 12.19
C LEU A 27 -36.84 16.35 10.81
N PHE A 28 -37.96 16.03 10.17
CA PHE A 28 -37.97 15.44 8.82
C PHE A 28 -37.56 16.45 7.72
N GLY A 29 -37.92 17.73 7.89
CA GLY A 29 -37.50 18.79 6.95
C GLY A 29 -36.00 19.04 6.97
N HIS A 30 -35.35 19.00 8.14
CA HIS A 30 -33.89 19.13 8.26
C HIS A 30 -33.13 17.94 7.68
N SER A 31 -33.62 16.72 7.91
CA SER A 31 -33.00 15.50 7.35
C SER A 31 -33.05 15.45 5.83
N SER A 32 -34.19 15.88 5.22
CA SER A 32 -34.35 15.91 3.78
C SER A 32 -33.53 17.03 3.13
N LEU A 33 -33.38 18.17 3.78
CA LEU A 33 -32.60 19.29 3.27
C LEU A 33 -31.09 18.99 3.35
N VAL A 34 -30.61 18.36 4.40
CA VAL A 34 -29.21 17.92 4.55
C VAL A 34 -28.87 16.82 3.52
N ALA A 35 -29.77 15.88 3.29
CA ALA A 35 -29.61 14.86 2.26
C ALA A 35 -29.61 15.45 0.83
N ALA A 36 -30.45 16.43 0.55
CA ALA A 36 -30.50 17.12 -0.74
C ALA A 36 -29.27 18.02 -0.98
N LEU A 37 -28.75 18.69 0.04
CA LEU A 37 -27.52 19.47 -0.04
C LEU A 37 -26.30 18.56 -0.24
N GLY A 38 -26.24 17.43 0.48
CA GLY A 38 -25.16 16.44 0.31
C GLY A 38 -25.16 15.77 -1.07
N SER A 39 -26.33 15.54 -1.69
CA SER A 39 -26.41 15.00 -3.05
C SER A 39 -26.01 16.03 -4.12
N GLN A 40 -26.31 17.31 -3.92
CA GLN A 40 -25.96 18.40 -4.83
C GLN A 40 -24.46 18.75 -4.76
N GLU A 41 -23.82 18.61 -3.58
CA GLU A 41 -22.36 18.74 -3.43
C GLU A 41 -21.62 17.56 -4.08
N ALA A 42 -22.17 16.36 -4.06
CA ALA A 42 -21.59 15.21 -4.73
C ALA A 42 -21.66 15.31 -6.27
N GLU A 43 -22.71 15.92 -6.83
CA GLU A 43 -22.89 16.11 -8.27
C GLU A 43 -21.93 17.14 -8.88
N ASN A 44 -21.41 18.09 -8.10
CA ASN A 44 -20.55 19.18 -8.59
C ASN A 44 -19.04 18.90 -8.45
N ARG A 45 -18.62 17.68 -8.06
CA ARG A 45 -17.19 17.38 -7.92
C ARG A 45 -16.52 17.18 -9.27
N VAL A 46 -15.46 17.97 -9.52
CA VAL A 46 -14.60 17.85 -10.70
C VAL A 46 -13.57 16.74 -10.45
N ARG A 47 -13.33 15.91 -11.45
CA ARG A 47 -12.21 14.97 -11.46
C ARG A 47 -10.98 15.64 -12.06
N TYR A 48 -9.86 15.57 -11.36
CA TYR A 48 -8.54 15.91 -11.89
C TYR A 48 -7.64 14.68 -11.79
N GLU A 49 -6.85 14.42 -12.83
CA GLU A 49 -5.86 13.33 -12.85
C GLU A 49 -4.61 13.82 -13.54
N ALA A 50 -3.46 13.48 -12.95
CA ALA A 50 -2.16 13.73 -13.55
C ALA A 50 -1.22 12.55 -13.26
N SER A 51 -0.16 12.44 -14.05
CA SER A 51 0.87 11.42 -13.93
C SER A 51 2.26 12.06 -14.01
N HIS A 52 3.20 11.50 -13.25
CA HIS A 52 4.56 11.98 -13.11
C HIS A 52 5.55 10.80 -13.03
N GLU A 53 6.67 10.88 -13.74
CA GLU A 53 7.72 9.85 -13.70
C GLU A 53 8.66 10.10 -12.53
N SER A 54 8.73 9.20 -11.56
CA SER A 54 9.64 9.25 -10.42
C SER A 54 9.86 7.84 -9.84
N MET A 55 10.91 7.63 -9.04
CA MET A 55 11.25 6.36 -8.40
C MET A 55 11.27 5.16 -9.38
N GLY A 56 11.62 5.40 -10.65
CA GLY A 56 11.69 4.39 -11.70
C GLY A 56 10.36 3.81 -12.15
N THR A 57 9.25 4.55 -11.92
CA THR A 57 7.88 4.21 -12.32
C THR A 57 7.09 5.47 -12.67
N VAL A 58 5.81 5.31 -13.00
CA VAL A 58 4.88 6.42 -13.21
C VAL A 58 3.93 6.51 -12.02
N PHE A 59 4.00 7.59 -11.26
CA PHE A 59 2.98 7.92 -10.26
C PHE A 59 1.77 8.53 -10.95
N THR A 60 0.58 8.08 -10.58
CA THR A 60 -0.69 8.66 -11.05
C THR A 60 -1.55 9.01 -9.86
N VAL A 61 -2.08 10.23 -9.86
CA VAL A 61 -2.95 10.76 -8.83
C VAL A 61 -4.25 11.21 -9.47
N ALA A 62 -5.35 10.56 -9.12
CA ALA A 62 -6.70 10.97 -9.49
C ALA A 62 -7.42 11.47 -8.25
N VAL A 63 -7.98 12.69 -8.30
CA VAL A 63 -8.67 13.34 -7.19
C VAL A 63 -10.03 13.88 -7.60
N TYR A 64 -10.94 13.98 -6.64
CA TYR A 64 -12.23 14.66 -6.80
C TYR A 64 -12.34 15.82 -5.81
N GLY A 65 -12.77 16.99 -6.30
CA GLY A 65 -12.98 18.19 -5.50
C GLY A 65 -13.85 19.23 -6.22
N GLN A 66 -13.93 20.44 -5.71
CA GLN A 66 -14.80 21.48 -6.26
C GLN A 66 -14.10 22.31 -7.33
N GLU A 67 -12.82 22.62 -7.17
CA GLU A 67 -12.09 23.55 -8.03
C GLU A 67 -10.87 22.89 -8.67
N ARG A 68 -10.85 22.86 -10.02
CA ARG A 68 -9.80 22.17 -10.78
C ARG A 68 -8.39 22.75 -10.56
N SER A 69 -8.28 24.08 -10.44
CA SER A 69 -7.00 24.77 -10.20
C SER A 69 -6.42 24.35 -8.86
N PHE A 70 -7.21 24.35 -7.79
CA PHE A 70 -6.79 23.90 -6.47
C PHE A 70 -6.35 22.42 -6.48
N LEU A 71 -7.13 21.56 -7.16
CA LEU A 71 -6.75 20.15 -7.28
C LEU A 71 -5.41 19.96 -8.00
N ALA A 72 -5.15 20.76 -9.04
CA ALA A 72 -3.89 20.72 -9.77
C ALA A 72 -2.71 21.15 -8.89
N GLU A 73 -2.86 22.21 -8.10
CA GLU A 73 -1.83 22.67 -7.16
C GLU A 73 -1.51 21.66 -6.08
N VAL A 74 -2.53 21.00 -5.52
CA VAL A 74 -2.33 19.95 -4.50
C VAL A 74 -1.65 18.71 -5.10
N VAL A 75 -2.03 18.32 -6.32
CA VAL A 75 -1.39 17.17 -7.00
C VAL A 75 0.07 17.49 -7.36
N GLU A 76 0.40 18.73 -7.71
CA GLU A 76 1.80 19.15 -7.92
C GLU A 76 2.63 19.02 -6.63
N GLN A 77 2.11 19.45 -5.48
CA GLN A 77 2.77 19.24 -4.17
C GLN A 77 3.03 17.75 -3.89
N VAL A 78 2.12 16.86 -4.30
CA VAL A 78 2.33 15.42 -4.20
C VAL A 78 3.51 14.98 -5.05
N PHE A 79 3.62 15.44 -6.29
CA PHE A 79 4.72 15.06 -7.19
C PHE A 79 6.07 15.63 -6.72
N GLU A 80 6.08 16.86 -6.20
CA GLU A 80 7.29 17.44 -5.58
C GLU A 80 7.78 16.60 -4.39
N GLU A 81 6.87 16.10 -3.53
CA GLU A 81 7.25 15.21 -2.42
C GLU A 81 7.75 13.86 -2.92
N VAL A 82 7.13 13.28 -3.95
CA VAL A 82 7.59 12.02 -4.54
C VAL A 82 9.00 12.16 -5.12
N ASP A 83 9.30 13.28 -5.80
CA ASP A 83 10.64 13.56 -6.33
C ASP A 83 11.65 13.76 -5.21
N ARG A 84 11.29 14.48 -4.14
CA ARG A 84 12.13 14.64 -2.95
C ARG A 84 12.50 13.28 -2.34
N LEU A 85 11.52 12.37 -2.24
CA LEU A 85 11.74 11.03 -1.73
C LEU A 85 12.63 10.20 -2.67
N ASP A 86 12.49 10.34 -3.98
CA ASP A 86 13.38 9.67 -4.95
C ASP A 86 14.82 10.18 -4.83
N GLU A 87 15.02 11.50 -4.69
CA GLU A 87 16.35 12.07 -4.44
C GLU A 87 16.97 11.56 -3.12
N GLN A 88 16.16 11.33 -2.10
CA GLN A 88 16.60 10.89 -0.79
C GLN A 88 16.89 9.38 -0.72
N MET A 89 16.01 8.56 -1.28
CA MET A 89 15.95 7.10 -1.05
C MET A 89 16.49 6.24 -2.17
N SER A 90 16.89 6.83 -3.31
CA SER A 90 17.37 6.06 -4.45
C SER A 90 18.82 5.63 -4.27
N ASN A 91 19.07 4.33 -4.21
CA ASN A 91 20.44 3.78 -4.25
C ASN A 91 21.06 3.82 -5.66
N TYR A 92 20.31 4.26 -6.68
CA TYR A 92 20.81 4.51 -8.05
C TYR A 92 21.42 5.92 -8.21
N LYS A 93 21.05 6.86 -7.32
CA LYS A 93 21.56 8.24 -7.29
C LYS A 93 22.74 8.33 -6.34
N PRO A 94 23.95 8.64 -6.79
CA PRO A 94 25.16 8.61 -5.94
C PRO A 94 25.13 9.65 -4.80
N ASP A 95 24.38 10.74 -5.02
CA ASP A 95 24.28 11.85 -4.08
C ASP A 95 23.07 11.73 -3.13
N SER A 96 22.29 10.65 -3.21
CA SER A 96 21.18 10.40 -2.30
C SER A 96 21.68 10.12 -0.88
N GLU A 97 20.84 10.44 0.11
CA GLU A 97 21.11 10.13 1.50
C GLU A 97 21.31 8.61 1.72
N LEU A 98 20.47 7.77 1.10
CA LEU A 98 20.63 6.32 1.16
C LEU A 98 21.97 5.86 0.61
N SER A 99 22.45 6.45 -0.48
CA SER A 99 23.77 6.15 -1.05
C SER A 99 24.92 6.61 -0.15
N ALA A 100 24.77 7.74 0.56
CA ALA A 100 25.72 8.18 1.57
C ALA A 100 25.76 7.20 2.75
N ILE A 101 24.62 6.79 3.28
CA ILE A 101 24.50 5.76 4.32
C ILE A 101 25.22 4.46 3.88
N ASN A 102 24.97 3.99 2.67
CA ASN A 102 25.59 2.78 2.14
C ASN A 102 27.14 2.88 2.04
N ARG A 103 27.68 4.08 1.85
CA ARG A 103 29.14 4.29 1.81
C ARG A 103 29.78 4.41 3.19
N GLU A 104 29.07 5.01 4.15
CA GLU A 104 29.69 5.54 5.37
C GLU A 104 29.36 4.73 6.63
N ALA A 105 28.18 4.10 6.68
CA ALA A 105 27.63 3.50 7.90
C ALA A 105 28.46 2.32 8.44
N ALA A 106 29.33 1.69 7.64
CA ALA A 106 30.25 0.68 8.11
C ALA A 106 31.48 1.28 8.86
N SER A 107 31.83 2.54 8.54
CA SER A 107 33.01 3.22 9.12
C SER A 107 32.65 3.98 10.39
N HIS A 108 31.52 4.67 10.41
CA HIS A 108 31.01 5.46 11.55
C HIS A 108 29.47 5.50 11.50
N PRO A 109 28.81 5.84 12.63
CA PRO A 109 27.37 6.05 12.63
C PRO A 109 27.00 7.18 11.65
N ALA A 110 26.11 6.91 10.69
CA ALA A 110 25.59 7.90 9.76
C ALA A 110 24.30 8.50 10.35
N VAL A 111 24.22 9.83 10.42
CA VAL A 111 23.00 10.54 10.83
C VAL A 111 21.99 10.48 9.70
N VAL A 112 20.74 10.21 10.04
CA VAL A 112 19.65 9.99 9.09
C VAL A 112 18.54 11.02 9.31
N GLU A 113 17.99 11.54 8.20
CA GLU A 113 16.82 12.43 8.24
C GLU A 113 15.63 11.72 8.90
N PRO A 114 14.82 12.41 9.73
CA PRO A 114 13.77 11.77 10.54
C PRO A 114 12.80 10.86 9.78
N GLY A 115 12.35 11.26 8.58
CA GLY A 115 11.41 10.46 7.78
C GLY A 115 12.04 9.18 7.24
N LEU A 116 13.26 9.27 6.73
CA LEU A 116 14.04 8.10 6.29
C LEU A 116 14.39 7.19 7.47
N PHE A 117 14.79 7.77 8.63
CA PHE A 117 15.09 6.99 9.83
C PHE A 117 13.87 6.16 10.27
N HIS A 118 12.69 6.78 10.30
CA HIS A 118 11.45 6.08 10.63
C HIS A 118 11.14 4.95 9.64
N LEU A 119 11.37 5.17 8.34
CA LEU A 119 11.21 4.10 7.34
C LEU A 119 12.20 2.95 7.55
N LEU A 120 13.43 3.25 7.97
CA LEU A 120 14.41 2.22 8.31
C LEU A 120 14.00 1.43 9.55
N GLU A 121 13.45 2.06 10.59
CA GLU A 121 12.88 1.37 11.77
C GLU A 121 11.74 0.42 11.37
N ILE A 122 10.78 0.91 10.56
CA ILE A 122 9.70 0.08 10.02
C ILE A 122 10.27 -1.10 9.23
N SER A 123 11.29 -0.86 8.40
CA SER A 123 11.90 -1.88 7.56
C SER A 123 12.59 -2.98 8.38
N VAL A 124 13.35 -2.60 9.42
CA VAL A 124 13.98 -3.57 10.33
C VAL A 124 12.93 -4.37 11.08
N HIS A 125 11.91 -3.71 11.63
CA HIS A 125 10.80 -4.39 12.29
C HIS A 125 10.08 -5.38 11.37
N ARG A 126 9.84 -5.00 10.12
CA ARG A 126 9.25 -5.89 9.10
C ARG A 126 10.17 -7.07 8.79
N SER A 127 11.48 -6.87 8.79
CA SER A 127 12.45 -7.95 8.61
C SER A 127 12.39 -8.94 9.78
N GLU A 128 12.27 -8.45 11.01
CA GLU A 128 12.10 -9.28 12.21
C GLU A 128 10.82 -10.11 12.16
N GLU A 129 9.67 -9.47 11.88
CA GLU A 129 8.37 -10.12 11.80
C GLU A 129 8.30 -11.23 10.72
N THR A 130 9.02 -11.04 9.61
CA THR A 130 9.05 -11.99 8.48
C THR A 130 10.19 -12.99 8.57
N ASP A 131 10.96 -12.97 9.67
CA ASP A 131 12.16 -13.80 9.84
C ASP A 131 13.11 -13.61 8.63
N GLY A 132 13.37 -12.34 8.25
CA GLY A 132 14.25 -11.95 7.16
C GLY A 132 13.74 -12.27 5.75
N ALA A 133 12.49 -12.68 5.57
CA ALA A 133 11.93 -12.86 4.23
C ALA A 133 11.76 -11.52 3.49
N PHE A 134 11.39 -10.45 4.19
CA PHE A 134 11.61 -9.09 3.77
C PHE A 134 12.92 -8.60 4.42
N ASP A 135 13.83 -8.06 3.64
CA ASP A 135 15.08 -7.53 4.16
C ASP A 135 15.64 -6.44 3.24
N ILE A 136 15.87 -5.25 3.78
CA ILE A 136 16.39 -4.13 3.02
C ILE A 136 17.91 -4.21 2.77
N THR A 137 18.61 -5.19 3.34
CA THR A 137 20.04 -5.42 3.10
C THR A 137 20.31 -6.26 1.84
N VAL A 138 19.32 -6.51 1.01
CA VAL A 138 19.46 -7.31 -0.23
C VAL A 138 20.23 -6.60 -1.35
N GLY A 139 20.64 -5.36 -1.18
CA GLY A 139 21.39 -4.58 -2.18
C GLY A 139 22.57 -5.33 -2.80
N PRO A 140 23.45 -6.00 -2.03
CA PRO A 140 24.53 -6.80 -2.57
C PRO A 140 24.07 -7.95 -3.47
N LEU A 141 22.92 -8.59 -3.18
CA LEU A 141 22.32 -9.62 -4.04
C LEU A 141 21.81 -8.99 -5.36
N ILE A 142 21.04 -7.90 -5.27
CA ILE A 142 20.54 -7.17 -6.45
C ILE A 142 21.69 -6.81 -7.40
N LYS A 143 22.81 -6.31 -6.85
CA LYS A 143 24.02 -5.99 -7.61
C LYS A 143 24.68 -7.25 -8.18
N SER A 144 24.83 -8.32 -7.41
CA SER A 144 25.50 -9.55 -7.85
C SER A 144 24.74 -10.27 -8.96
N TRP A 145 23.40 -10.20 -8.98
CA TRP A 145 22.55 -10.74 -10.03
C TRP A 145 22.40 -9.81 -11.24
N GLY A 146 22.99 -8.61 -11.18
CA GLY A 146 22.99 -7.64 -12.28
C GLY A 146 21.68 -6.89 -12.50
N PHE A 147 20.78 -6.85 -11.50
CA PHE A 147 19.53 -6.08 -11.57
C PHE A 147 19.75 -4.59 -11.43
N PHE A 148 20.82 -4.18 -10.75
CA PHE A 148 21.13 -2.78 -10.48
C PHE A 148 21.30 -1.90 -11.72
N ARG A 149 21.65 -2.46 -12.89
CA ARG A 149 21.79 -1.73 -14.16
C ARG A 149 21.18 -2.48 -15.36
N GLY A 150 20.20 -3.33 -15.09
CA GLY A 150 19.37 -3.95 -16.13
C GLY A 150 20.06 -4.96 -17.06
N ARG A 151 21.27 -5.49 -16.70
CA ARG A 151 22.00 -6.43 -17.57
C ARG A 151 21.73 -7.90 -17.25
N GLY A 152 21.28 -8.22 -16.03
CA GLY A 152 21.08 -9.60 -15.56
C GLY A 152 22.30 -10.52 -15.78
N ARG A 153 22.70 -11.27 -14.76
CA ARG A 153 23.73 -12.31 -14.87
C ARG A 153 23.41 -13.44 -13.92
N LEU A 154 24.01 -14.60 -14.14
CA LEU A 154 23.94 -15.73 -13.22
C LEU A 154 25.25 -15.77 -12.39
N PRO A 155 25.23 -15.41 -11.09
CA PRO A 155 26.40 -15.52 -10.23
C PRO A 155 26.72 -17.00 -9.93
N THR A 156 27.98 -17.28 -9.62
CA THR A 156 28.40 -18.60 -9.16
C THR A 156 27.94 -18.84 -7.72
N GLY A 157 27.84 -20.11 -7.29
CA GLY A 157 27.52 -20.45 -5.91
C GLY A 157 28.52 -19.86 -4.90
N ALA A 158 29.80 -19.75 -5.26
CA ALA A 158 30.83 -19.13 -4.44
C ALA A 158 30.59 -17.62 -4.25
N GLU A 159 30.22 -16.90 -5.33
CA GLU A 159 29.85 -15.49 -5.26
C GLU A 159 28.62 -15.28 -4.37
N ILE A 160 27.57 -16.09 -4.53
CA ILE A 160 26.36 -16.03 -3.70
C ILE A 160 26.73 -16.24 -2.22
N SER A 161 27.53 -17.26 -1.89
CA SER A 161 27.96 -17.54 -0.52
C SER A 161 28.76 -16.39 0.11
N GLN A 162 29.55 -15.66 -0.66
CA GLN A 162 30.25 -14.49 -0.16
C GLN A 162 29.32 -13.29 0.04
N VAL A 163 28.38 -13.07 -0.89
CA VAL A 163 27.42 -11.97 -0.80
C VAL A 163 26.47 -12.16 0.38
N LEU A 164 26.00 -13.38 0.63
CA LEU A 164 25.11 -13.71 1.75
C LEU A 164 25.67 -13.34 3.13
N LYS A 165 26.99 -13.25 3.29
CA LYS A 165 27.60 -12.79 4.56
C LYS A 165 27.30 -11.31 4.87
N ARG A 166 26.80 -10.55 3.90
CA ARG A 166 26.50 -9.12 3.99
C ARG A 166 25.00 -8.83 3.84
N VAL A 167 24.20 -9.89 3.96
CA VAL A 167 22.74 -9.80 3.89
C VAL A 167 22.16 -10.29 5.21
N GLY A 168 21.29 -9.50 5.78
CA GLY A 168 20.64 -9.78 7.05
C GLY A 168 20.45 -8.49 7.84
N TYR A 169 19.20 -8.18 8.21
CA TYR A 169 18.84 -7.00 9.00
C TYR A 169 19.58 -6.91 10.34
N GLN A 170 20.07 -8.06 10.87
CA GLN A 170 20.84 -8.13 12.12
C GLN A 170 22.15 -7.35 12.07
N HIS A 171 22.66 -7.10 10.86
CA HIS A 171 23.85 -6.25 10.61
C HIS A 171 23.60 -4.77 10.80
N LEU A 172 22.34 -4.34 10.94
CA LEU A 172 21.95 -2.95 11.10
C LEU A 172 21.80 -2.59 12.57
N LYS A 173 22.43 -1.49 12.99
CA LYS A 173 22.33 -0.94 14.34
C LYS A 173 21.70 0.45 14.23
N LEU A 174 20.44 0.57 14.63
CA LEU A 174 19.70 1.82 14.69
C LEU A 174 19.81 2.41 16.10
N ASP A 175 20.09 3.71 16.19
CA ASP A 175 20.07 4.50 17.42
C ASP A 175 18.96 5.57 17.27
N ALA A 176 17.83 5.34 17.93
CA ALA A 176 16.66 6.22 17.85
C ALA A 176 16.89 7.58 18.53
N GLU A 177 17.73 7.64 19.57
CA GLU A 177 18.02 8.89 20.30
C GLU A 177 18.78 9.88 19.42
N HIS A 178 19.79 9.38 18.70
CA HIS A 178 20.64 10.19 17.83
C HIS A 178 20.23 10.15 16.36
N ARG A 179 19.22 9.32 16.00
CA ARG A 179 18.82 9.02 14.63
C ARG A 179 20.02 8.65 13.75
N THR A 180 20.79 7.68 14.20
CA THR A 180 21.92 7.17 13.42
C THR A 180 21.76 5.71 13.06
N ILE A 181 22.36 5.33 11.93
CA ILE A 181 22.50 3.94 11.51
C ILE A 181 23.97 3.58 11.41
N ARG A 182 24.31 2.37 11.82
CA ARG A 182 25.64 1.76 11.67
C ARG A 182 25.52 0.36 11.14
N PHE A 183 26.44 -0.02 10.24
CA PHE A 183 26.62 -1.39 9.79
C PHE A 183 27.77 -2.05 10.56
N ASP A 184 27.62 -3.32 10.88
CA ASP A 184 28.66 -4.08 11.60
C ASP A 184 29.69 -4.74 10.66
N ASP A 185 29.45 -4.73 9.34
CA ASP A 185 30.37 -5.26 8.32
C ASP A 185 30.42 -4.32 7.09
N PRO A 186 31.61 -4.12 6.49
CA PRO A 186 31.74 -3.38 5.25
C PRO A 186 31.14 -4.14 4.06
N GLY A 187 30.44 -3.42 3.18
CA GLY A 187 29.81 -3.98 1.97
C GLY A 187 28.36 -4.42 2.14
N ILE A 188 27.76 -4.13 3.29
CA ILE A 188 26.30 -4.07 3.45
C ILE A 188 25.78 -2.92 2.57
N ASP A 189 24.63 -3.11 1.96
CA ASP A 189 24.06 -2.18 0.99
C ASP A 189 22.54 -2.23 1.10
N LEU A 190 21.94 -1.14 1.52
CA LEU A 190 20.50 -1.00 1.65
C LEU A 190 19.86 -0.80 0.28
N ASP A 191 18.77 -1.50 0.07
CA ASP A 191 17.87 -1.30 -1.08
C ASP A 191 16.43 -1.21 -0.57
N LEU A 192 15.81 -0.04 -0.73
CA LEU A 192 14.45 0.24 -0.27
C LEU A 192 13.38 -0.04 -1.35
N GLY A 193 13.76 -0.67 -2.47
CA GLY A 193 12.85 -0.92 -3.61
C GLY A 193 11.61 -1.75 -3.28
N GLY A 194 11.61 -2.49 -2.16
CA GLY A 194 10.48 -3.27 -1.68
C GLY A 194 9.57 -2.55 -0.67
N ILE A 195 9.80 -1.24 -0.36
CA ILE A 195 9.00 -0.49 0.62
C ILE A 195 8.86 1.00 0.29
N ALA A 196 9.84 1.59 -0.42
CA ALA A 196 9.89 3.04 -0.63
C ALA A 196 8.71 3.57 -1.46
N LYS A 197 8.18 2.79 -2.41
CA LYS A 197 7.03 3.21 -3.22
C LYS A 197 5.75 3.26 -2.39
N GLY A 198 5.54 2.29 -1.52
CA GLY A 198 4.44 2.30 -0.56
C GLY A 198 4.52 3.49 0.39
N TYR A 199 5.72 3.80 0.89
CA TYR A 199 5.95 4.97 1.73
C TYR A 199 5.66 6.28 0.99
N ALA A 200 6.10 6.41 -0.26
CA ALA A 200 5.80 7.59 -1.07
C ALA A 200 4.29 7.75 -1.34
N VAL A 201 3.56 6.65 -1.53
CA VAL A 201 2.10 6.66 -1.65
C VAL A 201 1.45 7.16 -0.36
N ASP A 202 1.93 6.73 0.82
CA ASP A 202 1.41 7.22 2.11
C ASP A 202 1.67 8.71 2.30
N ARG A 203 2.88 9.19 1.97
CA ARG A 203 3.21 10.63 2.02
C ARG A 203 2.34 11.45 1.07
N ALA A 204 2.07 10.94 -0.13
CA ALA A 204 1.13 11.54 -1.07
C ALA A 204 -0.29 11.66 -0.47
N VAL A 205 -0.77 10.60 0.16
CA VAL A 205 -2.08 10.58 0.83
C VAL A 205 -2.14 11.56 2.00
N ASP A 206 -1.06 11.72 2.77
CA ASP A 206 -0.98 12.69 3.86
C ASP A 206 -1.10 14.14 3.33
N ILE A 207 -0.44 14.46 2.21
CA ILE A 207 -0.56 15.76 1.56
C ILE A 207 -2.00 16.00 1.09
N LEU A 208 -2.62 15.02 0.44
CA LEU A 208 -4.01 15.11 -0.01
C LEU A 208 -4.97 15.35 1.16
N ARG A 209 -4.82 14.59 2.26
CA ARG A 209 -5.64 14.75 3.48
C ARG A 209 -5.45 16.12 4.13
N SER A 210 -4.22 16.59 4.27
CA SER A 210 -3.92 17.90 4.88
C SER A 210 -4.48 19.06 4.08
N ASN A 211 -4.69 18.90 2.77
CA ASN A 211 -5.36 19.84 1.89
C ASN A 211 -6.89 19.60 1.80
N GLY A 212 -7.47 18.77 2.68
CA GLY A 212 -8.92 18.53 2.72
C GLY A 212 -9.47 17.66 1.59
N ILE A 213 -8.61 17.00 0.81
CA ILE A 213 -9.04 16.04 -0.22
C ILE A 213 -9.53 14.76 0.47
N THR A 214 -10.76 14.38 0.19
CA THR A 214 -11.42 13.20 0.77
C THR A 214 -11.68 12.08 -0.22
N SER A 215 -11.38 12.28 -1.50
CA SER A 215 -11.58 11.29 -2.56
C SER A 215 -10.42 11.35 -3.53
N ALA A 216 -9.53 10.36 -3.47
CA ALA A 216 -8.36 10.24 -4.33
C ALA A 216 -7.95 8.79 -4.54
N LEU A 217 -7.32 8.53 -5.68
CA LEU A 217 -6.56 7.31 -5.95
C LEU A 217 -5.13 7.70 -6.23
N VAL A 218 -4.20 7.21 -5.42
CA VAL A 218 -2.77 7.37 -5.62
C VAL A 218 -2.18 6.04 -6.03
N SER A 219 -1.46 5.99 -7.13
CA SER A 219 -0.79 4.77 -7.58
C SER A 219 0.66 5.03 -7.98
N SER A 220 1.54 4.15 -7.56
CA SER A 220 2.93 4.05 -7.98
C SER A 220 3.04 2.94 -9.02
N GLY A 221 2.77 3.27 -10.27
CA GLY A 221 2.64 2.29 -11.35
C GLY A 221 1.56 1.25 -11.05
N THR A 222 1.92 -0.01 -11.14
CA THR A 222 1.04 -1.15 -10.80
C THR A 222 1.43 -1.82 -9.49
N SER A 223 2.40 -1.22 -8.77
CA SER A 223 2.97 -1.80 -7.56
C SER A 223 2.14 -1.42 -6.34
N SER A 224 2.15 -0.16 -5.92
CA SER A 224 1.54 0.29 -4.67
C SER A 224 0.44 1.30 -4.96
N ILE A 225 -0.74 1.08 -4.39
CA ILE A 225 -1.95 1.88 -4.63
C ILE A 225 -2.62 2.18 -3.29
N TYR A 226 -3.07 3.42 -3.10
CA TYR A 226 -3.94 3.79 -1.99
C TYR A 226 -5.24 4.42 -2.50
N ALA A 227 -6.36 3.95 -1.99
CA ALA A 227 -7.69 4.48 -2.27
C ALA A 227 -8.17 5.33 -1.09
N LEU A 228 -8.10 6.65 -1.20
CA LEU A 228 -8.66 7.58 -0.23
C LEU A 228 -10.12 7.84 -0.55
N GLY A 229 -11.02 7.53 0.40
CA GLY A 229 -12.45 7.63 0.16
C GLY A 229 -12.92 6.85 -1.06
N SER A 230 -13.91 7.36 -1.78
CA SER A 230 -14.46 6.77 -3.01
C SER A 230 -14.81 7.84 -4.05
N PRO A 231 -14.85 7.51 -5.33
CA PRO A 231 -15.41 8.39 -6.36
C PRO A 231 -16.86 8.72 -6.04
N PRO A 232 -17.38 9.90 -6.46
CA PRO A 232 -18.78 10.26 -6.28
C PRO A 232 -19.72 9.17 -6.80
N GLY A 233 -20.67 8.75 -5.95
CA GLY A 233 -21.66 7.72 -6.28
C GLY A 233 -21.12 6.28 -6.36
N ALA A 234 -19.84 6.03 -6.09
CA ALA A 234 -19.25 4.70 -6.07
C ALA A 234 -19.03 4.18 -4.64
N ARG A 235 -19.02 2.86 -4.48
CA ARG A 235 -18.75 2.20 -3.19
C ARG A 235 -17.27 2.15 -2.83
N GLY A 236 -16.38 2.42 -3.79
CA GLY A 236 -14.93 2.39 -3.64
C GLY A 236 -14.24 2.60 -4.98
N TRP A 237 -12.95 2.76 -4.97
CA TRP A 237 -12.11 2.81 -6.16
C TRP A 237 -11.93 1.42 -6.73
N LYS A 238 -12.22 1.27 -8.04
CA LYS A 238 -12.06 0.01 -8.76
C LYS A 238 -10.61 -0.18 -9.18
N ILE A 239 -9.95 -1.18 -8.62
CA ILE A 239 -8.56 -1.55 -8.91
C ILE A 239 -8.55 -2.86 -9.69
N THR A 240 -7.85 -2.88 -10.82
CA THR A 240 -7.66 -4.08 -11.63
C THR A 240 -6.30 -4.71 -11.30
N VAL A 241 -6.31 -5.94 -10.81
CA VAL A 241 -5.11 -6.77 -10.67
C VAL A 241 -4.83 -7.42 -12.02
N ARG A 242 -3.61 -7.28 -12.53
CA ARG A 242 -3.22 -7.82 -13.83
C ARG A 242 -3.07 -9.34 -13.78
N ASP A 243 -3.48 -10.02 -14.85
CA ASP A 243 -3.15 -11.41 -15.09
C ASP A 243 -1.62 -11.56 -15.24
N PRO A 244 -0.99 -12.49 -14.49
CA PRO A 244 0.46 -12.64 -14.50
C PRO A 244 1.07 -13.14 -15.82
N TYR A 245 0.25 -13.67 -16.74
CA TYR A 245 0.69 -14.12 -18.06
C TYR A 245 0.25 -13.20 -19.20
N ASP A 246 -0.84 -12.44 -19.00
CA ASP A 246 -1.39 -11.52 -19.97
C ASP A 246 -1.77 -10.20 -19.29
N GLY A 247 -0.82 -9.26 -19.27
CA GLY A 247 -0.99 -7.97 -18.62
C GLY A 247 -2.16 -7.11 -19.12
N HIS A 248 -2.82 -7.51 -20.23
CA HIS A 248 -4.01 -6.84 -20.76
C HIS A 248 -5.31 -7.39 -20.18
N LYS A 249 -5.27 -8.53 -19.46
CA LYS A 249 -6.42 -9.15 -18.82
C LYS A 249 -6.42 -8.90 -17.31
N PRO A 250 -7.60 -8.79 -16.70
CA PRO A 250 -7.73 -8.81 -15.26
C PRO A 250 -7.59 -10.24 -14.72
N ALA A 251 -6.82 -10.40 -13.64
CA ALA A 251 -6.85 -11.58 -12.79
C ALA A 251 -7.92 -11.44 -11.70
N ASP A 252 -8.03 -10.24 -11.11
CA ASP A 252 -9.05 -9.86 -10.14
C ASP A 252 -9.46 -8.39 -10.33
N VAL A 253 -10.63 -8.04 -9.81
CA VAL A 253 -11.08 -6.66 -9.65
C VAL A 253 -11.40 -6.45 -8.17
N ILE A 254 -10.80 -5.41 -7.59
CA ILE A 254 -10.90 -5.10 -6.16
C ILE A 254 -11.45 -3.69 -6.00
N HIS A 255 -12.49 -3.52 -5.19
CA HIS A 255 -13.01 -2.22 -4.80
C HIS A 255 -12.41 -1.84 -3.44
N LEU A 256 -11.71 -0.71 -3.38
CA LEU A 256 -11.04 -0.21 -2.19
C LEU A 256 -11.58 1.15 -1.77
N GLN A 257 -11.69 1.34 -0.45
CA GLN A 257 -11.90 2.63 0.20
C GLN A 257 -11.08 2.69 1.47
N ASN A 258 -10.33 3.77 1.69
CA ASN A 258 -9.45 4.02 2.84
C ASN A 258 -8.53 2.83 3.14
N TYR A 259 -8.00 2.23 2.10
CA TYR A 259 -7.16 1.04 2.19
C TYR A 259 -6.13 1.02 1.06
N SER A 260 -5.07 0.26 1.28
CA SER A 260 -3.98 0.11 0.33
C SER A 260 -3.92 -1.29 -0.27
N LEU A 261 -3.34 -1.37 -1.46
CA LEU A 261 -3.01 -2.58 -2.17
C LEU A 261 -1.60 -2.47 -2.74
N SER A 262 -0.78 -3.52 -2.59
CA SER A 262 0.49 -3.62 -3.31
C SER A 262 0.64 -4.97 -3.99
N THR A 263 1.29 -4.97 -5.15
CA THR A 263 1.58 -6.16 -5.95
C THR A 263 3.08 -6.34 -6.12
N SER A 264 3.59 -7.51 -5.73
CA SER A 264 4.91 -7.99 -6.09
C SER A 264 4.78 -9.07 -7.17
N GLY A 265 5.48 -8.89 -8.31
CA GLY A 265 5.35 -9.79 -9.46
C GLY A 265 6.68 -10.23 -10.05
N SER A 266 6.80 -11.52 -10.38
CA SER A 266 8.00 -12.08 -11.02
C SER A 266 8.18 -11.62 -12.47
N TYR A 267 7.16 -11.02 -13.07
CA TYR A 267 7.10 -10.55 -14.44
C TYR A 267 7.46 -9.05 -14.61
N GLU A 268 7.61 -8.30 -13.51
CA GLU A 268 7.89 -6.85 -13.55
C GLU A 268 9.33 -6.57 -14.02
N LYS A 269 10.31 -7.16 -13.33
CA LYS A 269 11.73 -7.07 -13.70
C LYS A 269 12.32 -8.46 -13.63
N PHE A 270 12.75 -8.99 -14.76
CA PHE A 270 13.38 -10.31 -14.86
C PHE A 270 14.34 -10.39 -16.04
N PHE A 271 15.20 -11.38 -16.03
CA PHE A 271 15.97 -11.79 -17.20
C PHE A 271 15.84 -13.30 -17.40
N ARG A 272 16.21 -13.78 -18.60
CA ARG A 272 16.12 -15.18 -18.96
C ARG A 272 17.49 -15.73 -19.33
N ILE A 273 17.89 -16.82 -18.67
CA ILE A 273 19.11 -17.59 -18.99
C ILE A 273 18.74 -19.07 -19.00
N GLY A 274 19.17 -19.82 -20.04
CA GLY A 274 18.91 -21.24 -20.16
C GLY A 274 17.42 -21.61 -20.15
N GLY A 275 16.55 -20.76 -20.68
CA GLY A 275 15.09 -20.95 -20.69
C GLY A 275 14.40 -20.67 -19.36
N LYS A 276 15.13 -20.37 -18.27
CA LYS A 276 14.59 -20.08 -16.94
C LYS A 276 14.55 -18.58 -16.70
N ASN A 277 13.43 -18.10 -16.14
CA ASN A 277 13.26 -16.71 -15.71
C ASN A 277 13.81 -16.52 -14.30
N TYR A 278 14.52 -15.40 -14.11
CA TYR A 278 15.04 -14.95 -12.82
C TYR A 278 14.48 -13.56 -12.56
N CYS A 279 13.63 -13.41 -11.55
CA CYS A 279 13.03 -12.12 -11.17
C CYS A 279 13.94 -11.35 -10.22
N HIS A 280 13.68 -10.07 -10.07
CA HIS A 280 14.43 -9.18 -9.16
C HIS A 280 14.12 -9.40 -7.68
N ILE A 281 13.08 -10.17 -7.33
CA ILE A 281 12.71 -10.44 -5.95
C ILE A 281 13.60 -11.57 -5.42
N MET A 282 14.54 -11.17 -4.55
CA MET A 282 15.55 -12.07 -4.00
C MET A 282 15.05 -12.74 -2.73
N ASN A 283 15.43 -13.99 -2.54
CA ASN A 283 15.29 -14.64 -1.24
C ASN A 283 16.57 -14.37 -0.42
N PRO A 284 16.50 -13.59 0.68
CA PRO A 284 17.68 -13.18 1.45
C PRO A 284 18.41 -14.36 2.10
N HIS A 285 17.71 -15.46 2.39
CA HIS A 285 18.32 -16.65 3.01
C HIS A 285 19.11 -17.52 2.03
N THR A 286 18.66 -17.57 0.78
CA THR A 286 19.29 -18.44 -0.22
C THR A 286 20.20 -17.69 -1.19
N GLY A 287 20.00 -16.37 -1.30
CA GLY A 287 20.67 -15.53 -2.28
C GLY A 287 20.20 -15.73 -3.73
N TRP A 288 19.10 -16.49 -3.93
CA TRP A 288 18.52 -16.76 -5.24
C TRP A 288 17.22 -15.98 -5.44
N PRO A 289 16.89 -15.58 -6.68
CA PRO A 289 15.58 -15.13 -7.04
C PRO A 289 14.49 -16.14 -6.69
N VAL A 290 13.37 -15.66 -6.14
CA VAL A 290 12.24 -16.51 -5.78
C VAL A 290 11.68 -17.22 -7.01
N GLN A 291 11.29 -18.48 -6.85
CA GLN A 291 10.68 -19.32 -7.87
C GLN A 291 9.33 -19.87 -7.37
N GLY A 292 8.44 -20.21 -8.29
CA GLY A 292 7.16 -20.86 -7.95
C GLY A 292 6.05 -19.88 -7.50
N VAL A 293 6.31 -18.57 -7.51
CA VAL A 293 5.30 -17.53 -7.29
C VAL A 293 5.28 -16.62 -8.51
N LEU A 294 4.12 -16.36 -9.09
CA LEU A 294 3.95 -15.42 -10.20
C LEU A 294 3.77 -14.00 -9.67
N SER A 295 2.81 -13.83 -8.75
CA SER A 295 2.62 -12.58 -8.03
C SER A 295 1.93 -12.77 -6.68
N THR A 296 2.12 -11.80 -5.81
CA THR A 296 1.37 -11.61 -4.57
C THR A 296 0.71 -10.24 -4.59
N VAL A 297 -0.55 -10.19 -4.16
CA VAL A 297 -1.26 -8.94 -3.90
C VAL A 297 -1.53 -8.88 -2.41
N VAL A 298 -1.09 -7.82 -1.76
CA VAL A 298 -1.31 -7.58 -0.33
C VAL A 298 -2.24 -6.41 -0.14
N LEU A 299 -3.16 -6.56 0.79
CA LEU A 299 -4.13 -5.57 1.23
C LEU A 299 -3.84 -5.24 2.69
N ALA A 300 -3.62 -3.97 3.02
CA ALA A 300 -3.39 -3.47 4.37
C ALA A 300 -3.79 -1.98 4.48
N ALA A 301 -3.69 -1.42 5.69
CA ALA A 301 -4.15 -0.06 5.98
C ALA A 301 -3.29 1.02 5.31
N THR A 302 -1.99 0.78 5.10
CA THR A 302 -1.04 1.75 4.56
C THR A 302 -0.29 1.22 3.34
N GLY A 303 0.22 2.14 2.51
CA GLY A 303 1.07 1.79 1.37
C GLY A 303 2.39 1.18 1.80
N THR A 304 2.99 1.70 2.86
CA THR A 304 4.23 1.18 3.46
C THR A 304 4.06 -0.27 3.89
N ASP A 305 2.94 -0.58 4.58
CA ASP A 305 2.65 -1.96 5.01
C ASP A 305 2.44 -2.89 3.81
N THR A 306 1.63 -2.46 2.84
CA THR A 306 1.35 -3.32 1.68
C THR A 306 2.60 -3.62 0.86
N ASP A 307 3.49 -2.64 0.66
CA ASP A 307 4.70 -2.80 -0.14
C ASP A 307 5.69 -3.76 0.56
N GLY A 308 6.02 -3.50 1.83
CA GLY A 308 6.91 -4.37 2.60
C GLY A 308 6.37 -5.80 2.78
N HIS A 309 5.07 -5.94 3.06
CA HIS A 309 4.46 -7.26 3.17
C HIS A 309 4.39 -8.00 1.83
N SER A 310 4.15 -7.30 0.71
CA SER A 310 4.03 -7.98 -0.59
C SER A 310 5.34 -8.64 -0.99
N ALA A 311 6.48 -7.98 -0.76
CA ALA A 311 7.81 -8.56 -0.98
C ALA A 311 8.10 -9.71 0.00
N GLY A 312 7.83 -9.53 1.29
CA GLY A 312 8.02 -10.57 2.32
C GLY A 312 7.15 -11.81 2.06
N CYS A 313 5.86 -11.65 1.76
CA CYS A 313 4.95 -12.76 1.45
C CYS A 313 5.38 -13.50 0.17
N PHE A 314 5.86 -12.76 -0.85
CA PHE A 314 6.38 -13.36 -2.07
C PHE A 314 7.55 -14.32 -1.79
N VAL A 315 8.45 -13.95 -0.88
CA VAL A 315 9.59 -14.79 -0.43
C VAL A 315 9.13 -15.92 0.46
N MET A 316 8.23 -15.68 1.42
CA MET A 316 7.70 -16.69 2.33
C MET A 316 6.92 -17.80 1.61
N GLY A 317 6.22 -17.47 0.54
CA GLY A 317 5.27 -18.37 -0.09
C GLY A 317 4.03 -18.64 0.78
N VAL A 318 3.13 -19.50 0.28
CA VAL A 318 1.78 -19.71 0.83
C VAL A 318 1.80 -20.17 2.30
N GLU A 319 2.58 -21.20 2.62
CA GLU A 319 2.48 -21.85 3.93
C GLU A 319 3.07 -21.01 5.07
N ARG A 320 4.21 -20.33 4.84
CA ARG A 320 4.77 -19.40 5.84
C ARG A 320 3.87 -18.18 5.99
N THR A 321 3.34 -17.63 4.89
CA THR A 321 2.39 -16.50 4.92
C THR A 321 1.13 -16.86 5.70
N ARG A 322 0.57 -18.06 5.54
CA ARG A 322 -0.61 -18.50 6.31
C ARG A 322 -0.37 -18.44 7.83
N LYS A 323 0.81 -18.89 8.28
CA LYS A 323 1.20 -18.83 9.71
C LYS A 323 1.41 -17.37 10.15
N TYR A 324 2.05 -16.57 9.32
CA TYR A 324 2.31 -15.16 9.57
C TYR A 324 1.02 -14.35 9.80
N LEU A 325 0.01 -14.58 8.98
CA LEU A 325 -1.27 -13.87 9.06
C LEU A 325 -2.07 -14.17 10.34
N ALA A 326 -1.77 -15.23 11.06
CA ALA A 326 -2.40 -15.51 12.35
C ALA A 326 -2.09 -14.41 13.41
N ALA A 327 -0.91 -13.80 13.32
CA ALA A 327 -0.50 -12.67 14.16
C ALA A 327 -0.81 -11.30 13.52
N HIS A 328 -1.23 -11.27 12.26
CA HIS A 328 -1.46 -10.03 11.48
C HIS A 328 -2.89 -10.01 10.90
N PRO A 329 -3.93 -9.84 11.74
CA PRO A 329 -5.34 -10.02 11.34
C PRO A 329 -5.85 -8.97 10.35
N ASN A 330 -5.17 -7.83 10.22
CA ASN A 330 -5.59 -6.72 9.33
C ASN A 330 -4.96 -6.79 7.93
N ILE A 331 -4.35 -7.94 7.57
CA ILE A 331 -3.69 -8.14 6.29
C ILE A 331 -4.39 -9.28 5.55
N ALA A 332 -4.62 -9.08 4.25
CA ALA A 332 -5.02 -10.16 3.35
C ALA A 332 -4.03 -10.27 2.19
N VAL A 333 -3.81 -11.50 1.72
CA VAL A 333 -2.83 -11.80 0.67
C VAL A 333 -3.46 -12.68 -0.40
N ILE A 334 -3.35 -12.29 -1.65
CA ILE A 334 -3.71 -13.13 -2.80
C ILE A 334 -2.42 -13.60 -3.46
N PHE A 335 -2.28 -14.90 -3.61
CA PHE A 335 -1.21 -15.53 -4.38
C PHE A 335 -1.71 -15.96 -5.75
N TYR A 336 -0.89 -15.73 -6.77
CA TYR A 336 -1.00 -16.33 -8.09
C TYR A 336 0.19 -17.25 -8.31
N LEU A 337 -0.08 -18.55 -8.40
CA LEU A 337 0.96 -19.58 -8.51
C LEU A 337 0.90 -20.25 -9.88
N PRO A 338 2.04 -20.59 -10.52
CA PRO A 338 2.02 -21.35 -11.76
C PRO A 338 1.37 -22.73 -11.55
N THR A 339 0.78 -23.26 -12.60
CA THR A 339 0.31 -24.64 -12.67
C THR A 339 1.13 -25.43 -13.70
N GLU A 340 0.93 -26.74 -13.78
CA GLU A 340 1.53 -27.57 -14.84
C GLU A 340 1.04 -27.19 -16.24
N ALA A 341 -0.19 -26.68 -16.34
CA ALA A 341 -0.75 -26.23 -17.60
C ALA A 341 -0.12 -24.88 -18.01
N PRO A 342 0.39 -24.75 -19.26
CA PRO A 342 1.01 -23.53 -19.75
C PRO A 342 0.08 -22.32 -19.65
N ALA A 343 0.62 -21.18 -19.21
CA ALA A 343 -0.10 -19.91 -19.06
C ALA A 343 -1.38 -19.98 -18.21
N LYS A 344 -1.43 -20.92 -17.22
CA LYS A 344 -2.48 -21.01 -16.22
C LYS A 344 -1.89 -20.85 -14.82
N TYR A 345 -2.68 -20.27 -13.92
CA TYR A 345 -2.30 -20.08 -12.54
C TYR A 345 -3.40 -20.57 -11.59
N LYS A 346 -2.97 -20.89 -10.36
CA LYS A 346 -3.84 -21.10 -9.22
C LYS A 346 -3.88 -19.83 -8.38
N ARG A 347 -5.08 -19.35 -8.08
CA ARG A 347 -5.32 -18.23 -7.16
C ARG A 347 -5.59 -18.75 -5.76
N ILE A 348 -4.92 -18.17 -4.74
CA ILE A 348 -5.12 -18.50 -3.33
C ILE A 348 -5.28 -17.19 -2.56
N LEU A 349 -6.43 -16.99 -1.93
CA LEU A 349 -6.68 -15.91 -0.99
C LEU A 349 -6.39 -16.40 0.43
N LEU A 350 -5.51 -15.71 1.14
CA LEU A 350 -5.19 -15.92 2.54
C LEU A 350 -5.60 -14.70 3.35
N ARG A 351 -6.24 -14.94 4.48
CA ARG A 351 -6.53 -13.95 5.52
C ARG A 351 -6.67 -14.67 6.85
N SER A 352 -6.51 -13.94 7.96
CA SER A 352 -6.80 -14.48 9.28
C SER A 352 -8.30 -14.75 9.44
N ASP A 353 -8.68 -15.68 10.31
CA ASP A 353 -10.10 -15.90 10.69
C ASP A 353 -10.66 -14.66 11.42
N SER A 354 -9.79 -13.88 12.08
CA SER A 354 -10.12 -12.60 12.72
C SER A 354 -9.88 -11.38 11.82
N TYR A 355 -9.78 -11.57 10.48
CA TYR A 355 -9.56 -10.48 9.55
C TYR A 355 -10.65 -9.41 9.68
N GLY A 356 -10.23 -8.20 10.05
CA GLY A 356 -11.10 -7.06 10.25
C GLY A 356 -10.59 -5.84 9.49
N LEU A 357 -11.51 -5.10 8.89
CA LEU A 357 -11.20 -3.82 8.27
C LEU A 357 -11.40 -2.69 9.29
N PRO A 358 -10.63 -1.58 9.21
CA PRO A 358 -11.00 -0.34 9.88
C PRO A 358 -12.43 0.07 9.53
N ALA A 359 -13.13 0.76 10.46
CA ALA A 359 -14.57 1.01 10.35
C ALA A 359 -15.00 1.80 9.10
N ASP A 360 -14.09 2.61 8.54
CA ASP A 360 -14.30 3.45 7.34
C ASP A 360 -13.67 2.87 6.07
N SER A 361 -13.21 1.63 6.12
CA SER A 361 -12.54 0.96 5.00
C SER A 361 -13.46 -0.05 4.29
N ILE A 362 -13.31 -0.16 2.98
CA ILE A 362 -13.98 -1.14 2.14
C ILE A 362 -12.95 -1.91 1.33
N VAL A 363 -13.05 -3.25 1.36
CA VAL A 363 -12.32 -4.18 0.49
C VAL A 363 -13.31 -5.21 -0.04
N GLU A 364 -13.65 -5.11 -1.30
CA GLU A 364 -14.49 -6.08 -2.01
C GLU A 364 -13.70 -6.66 -3.19
N ILE A 365 -13.71 -7.96 -3.34
CA ILE A 365 -13.05 -8.66 -4.45
C ILE A 365 -14.16 -9.29 -5.30
N ASP A 366 -14.27 -8.87 -6.54
CA ASP A 366 -15.22 -9.45 -7.49
C ASP A 366 -14.87 -10.94 -7.72
N ARG A 367 -15.93 -11.77 -7.81
CA ARG A 367 -15.79 -13.21 -8.00
C ARG A 367 -15.93 -13.60 -9.47
#